data_f16185f4c7009f876be597529d2246a8
#
_entry.id   f16185f4c7009f876be597529d2246a8
#
_cell.length_a   1.000
_cell.length_b   1.000
_cell.length_c   1.000
_cell.angle_alpha   90.00
_cell.angle_beta   90.00
_cell.angle_gamma   90.00
#
_symmetry.space_group_name_H-M   'P 1'
#
loop_
_entity.id
_entity.type
_entity.pdbx_description
1 polymer ?
#
loop_
_entity_poly.entity_id
_entity_poly.type
_entity_poly.pdbx_seq_one_letter_code
_entity_poly.pdbx_strand_id
1 'polypeptide(L)'
;INLDGSGFTRITDDHLDHDAVSPPEGGYLVDRASTSNQPARSVVLDGDGEVMVELESPGTVGLEALGWSPPERFRATAADGKTPIYGLLWRPHGFDPQRRYPVIEHIYPGPQNFRAGPSFNEMHHGEPEAYAALGFAAVAIDGRGTAGRSKAFHDHSYGDLGNAGALDDHIAAIRELGQRYPWLDTERVGITGQSAGGFAAARAVLRYPEFYKVAVAVSGNHDNGVNLTMWAEHYFAILAANAVID
;
A
#
# COMPACT_ATOMS: atom_id res chain seq x y z
N ILE A 1 -24.78 -14.79 -10.87
CA ILE A 1 -25.03 -16.02 -10.13
C ILE A 1 -26.52 -16.14 -9.75
N ASN A 2 -27.12 -17.28 -9.93
CA ASN A 2 -28.49 -17.55 -9.52
C ASN A 2 -28.58 -17.79 -7.99
N LEU A 3 -29.79 -17.66 -7.41
CA LEU A 3 -29.97 -17.87 -5.97
C LEU A 3 -29.66 -19.28 -5.51
N ASP A 4 -29.67 -20.27 -6.39
CA ASP A 4 -29.27 -21.66 -6.12
C ASP A 4 -27.75 -21.89 -6.26
N GLY A 5 -26.98 -20.83 -6.55
CA GLY A 5 -25.54 -20.87 -6.74
C GLY A 5 -25.08 -21.26 -8.15
N SER A 6 -25.99 -21.55 -9.05
CA SER A 6 -25.66 -21.84 -10.45
C SER A 6 -25.48 -20.55 -11.27
N GLY A 7 -25.00 -20.71 -12.52
CA GLY A 7 -24.88 -19.58 -13.45
C GLY A 7 -23.88 -18.49 -13.02
N PHE A 8 -22.80 -18.90 -12.34
CA PHE A 8 -21.74 -17.95 -12.00
C PHE A 8 -21.06 -17.44 -13.29
N THR A 9 -21.15 -16.14 -13.53
CA THR A 9 -20.51 -15.47 -14.67
C THR A 9 -19.78 -14.24 -14.15
N ARG A 10 -18.54 -14.08 -14.56
CA ARG A 10 -17.78 -12.86 -14.35
C ARG A 10 -18.21 -11.84 -15.41
N ILE A 11 -18.70 -10.69 -14.97
CA ILE A 11 -19.21 -9.61 -15.84
C ILE A 11 -18.17 -8.51 -16.10
N THR A 12 -17.04 -8.51 -15.39
CA THR A 12 -15.91 -7.60 -15.62
C THR A 12 -14.73 -8.42 -16.08
N ASP A 13 -14.19 -8.12 -17.26
CA ASP A 13 -13.09 -8.93 -17.87
C ASP A 13 -11.83 -8.08 -18.11
N ASP A 14 -11.54 -7.19 -17.22
CA ASP A 14 -10.37 -6.33 -17.27
C ASP A 14 -9.45 -6.51 -16.04
N HIS A 15 -8.41 -5.69 -15.96
CA HIS A 15 -7.43 -5.69 -14.89
C HIS A 15 -7.64 -4.56 -13.88
N LEU A 16 -8.85 -4.01 -13.84
CA LEU A 16 -9.22 -2.92 -12.94
C LEU A 16 -9.63 -3.47 -11.56
N ASP A 17 -9.54 -2.61 -10.58
CA ASP A 17 -10.14 -2.80 -9.27
C ASP A 17 -11.53 -2.19 -9.30
N HIS A 18 -12.54 -3.01 -9.02
CA HIS A 18 -13.96 -2.67 -9.15
C HIS A 18 -14.61 -2.49 -7.80
N ASP A 19 -15.33 -1.40 -7.64
CA ASP A 19 -16.24 -1.14 -6.53
C ASP A 19 -17.66 -0.99 -7.10
N ALA A 20 -18.41 -2.09 -7.07
CA ALA A 20 -19.69 -2.19 -7.74
C ALA A 20 -20.85 -2.26 -6.73
N VAL A 21 -21.86 -1.44 -6.96
CA VAL A 21 -23.08 -1.38 -6.15
C VAL A 21 -24.30 -1.68 -7.01
N SER A 22 -25.15 -2.60 -6.56
CA SER A 22 -26.45 -2.89 -7.17
C SER A 22 -27.57 -2.28 -6.33
N PRO A 23 -28.62 -1.72 -6.96
CA PRO A 23 -29.82 -1.33 -6.23
C PRO A 23 -30.56 -2.58 -5.71
N PRO A 24 -31.39 -2.43 -4.65
CA PRO A 24 -32.12 -3.57 -4.08
C PRO A 24 -33.02 -4.30 -5.08
N GLU A 25 -33.54 -3.58 -6.06
CA GLU A 25 -34.43 -4.11 -7.11
C GLU A 25 -33.64 -4.83 -8.22
N GLY A 26 -32.31 -4.72 -8.25
CA GLY A 26 -31.49 -5.26 -9.30
C GLY A 26 -31.60 -4.49 -10.61
N GLY A 27 -31.24 -5.15 -11.71
CA GLY A 27 -31.40 -4.65 -13.08
C GLY A 27 -30.22 -3.86 -13.63
N TYR A 28 -29.37 -3.29 -12.78
CA TYR A 28 -28.12 -2.64 -13.19
C TYR A 28 -27.10 -2.62 -12.04
N LEU A 29 -25.86 -2.29 -12.38
CA LEU A 29 -24.77 -2.05 -11.44
C LEU A 29 -24.21 -0.66 -11.69
N VAL A 30 -23.90 0.06 -10.62
CA VAL A 30 -23.00 1.21 -10.71
C VAL A 30 -21.62 0.72 -10.34
N ASP A 31 -20.71 0.77 -11.29
CA ASP A 31 -19.34 0.31 -11.12
C ASP A 31 -18.36 1.47 -11.16
N ARG A 32 -17.46 1.51 -10.17
CA ARG A 32 -16.34 2.43 -10.10
C ARG A 32 -15.06 1.63 -10.21
N ALA A 33 -14.39 1.72 -11.35
CA ALA A 33 -13.22 0.92 -11.64
C ALA A 33 -11.95 1.77 -11.83
N SER A 34 -10.84 1.32 -11.26
CA SER A 34 -9.56 2.02 -11.31
C SER A 34 -8.36 1.06 -11.27
N THR A 35 -7.16 1.60 -11.45
CA THR A 35 -5.92 0.96 -11.02
C THR A 35 -5.13 1.92 -10.14
N SER A 36 -4.05 1.46 -9.52
CA SER A 36 -3.20 2.34 -8.71
C SER A 36 -2.58 3.52 -9.49
N ASN A 37 -2.56 3.47 -10.82
CA ASN A 37 -1.98 4.50 -11.69
C ASN A 37 -2.98 5.13 -12.68
N GLN A 38 -4.24 4.74 -12.59
CA GLN A 38 -5.32 5.26 -13.44
C GLN A 38 -6.51 5.67 -12.58
N PRO A 39 -6.95 6.94 -12.66
CA PRO A 39 -8.13 7.42 -11.93
C PRO A 39 -9.38 6.58 -12.19
N ALA A 40 -10.29 6.59 -11.24
CA ALA A 40 -11.49 5.80 -11.33
C ALA A 40 -12.44 6.31 -12.44
N ARG A 41 -12.89 5.39 -13.29
CA ARG A 41 -14.01 5.58 -14.18
C ARG A 41 -15.28 5.06 -13.51
N SER A 42 -16.38 5.79 -13.60
CA SER A 42 -17.68 5.38 -13.06
C SER A 42 -18.66 5.15 -14.21
N VAL A 43 -19.26 3.96 -14.24
CA VAL A 43 -20.19 3.53 -15.28
C VAL A 43 -21.42 2.86 -14.68
N VAL A 44 -22.50 2.82 -15.46
CA VAL A 44 -23.66 1.95 -15.21
C VAL A 44 -23.56 0.76 -16.15
N LEU A 45 -23.60 -0.44 -15.60
CA LEU A 45 -23.57 -1.69 -16.32
C LEU A 45 -24.96 -2.36 -16.26
N ASP A 46 -25.33 -3.07 -17.31
CA ASP A 46 -26.47 -3.99 -17.26
C ASP A 46 -26.13 -5.32 -16.58
N GLY A 47 -27.06 -6.27 -16.55
CA GLY A 47 -26.88 -7.58 -15.94
C GLY A 47 -25.86 -8.48 -16.63
N ASP A 48 -25.50 -8.17 -17.86
CA ASP A 48 -24.52 -8.88 -18.67
C ASP A 48 -23.13 -8.24 -18.64
N GLY A 49 -23.02 -7.04 -17.98
CA GLY A 49 -21.76 -6.29 -17.83
C GLY A 49 -21.51 -5.28 -18.96
N GLU A 50 -22.49 -5.06 -19.84
CA GLU A 50 -22.37 -4.07 -20.90
C GLU A 50 -22.60 -2.65 -20.37
N VAL A 51 -21.77 -1.71 -20.84
CA VAL A 51 -21.85 -0.31 -20.41
C VAL A 51 -23.11 0.36 -20.98
N MET A 52 -24.04 0.67 -20.11
CA MET A 52 -25.26 1.43 -20.46
C MET A 52 -25.01 2.93 -20.50
N VAL A 53 -24.26 3.43 -19.50
CA VAL A 53 -23.98 4.88 -19.35
C VAL A 53 -22.60 5.05 -18.72
N GLU A 54 -21.81 5.97 -19.27
CA GLU A 54 -20.62 6.49 -18.62
C GLU A 54 -21.02 7.71 -17.77
N LEU A 55 -20.74 7.67 -16.47
CA LEU A 55 -21.07 8.73 -15.53
C LEU A 55 -19.93 9.72 -15.38
N GLU A 56 -18.70 9.18 -15.20
CA GLU A 56 -17.52 9.98 -14.97
C GLU A 56 -16.25 9.24 -15.46
N SER A 57 -15.38 10.00 -16.12
CA SER A 57 -14.05 9.52 -16.56
C SER A 57 -13.04 10.67 -16.39
N PRO A 58 -12.50 10.86 -15.16
CA PRO A 58 -11.58 11.95 -14.89
C PRO A 58 -10.24 11.73 -15.60
N GLY A 59 -9.68 12.81 -16.17
CA GLY A 59 -8.37 12.83 -16.77
C GLY A 59 -7.28 13.30 -15.80
N THR A 60 -6.02 13.06 -16.16
CA THR A 60 -4.82 13.45 -15.39
C THR A 60 -4.08 14.68 -15.93
N VAL A 61 -4.55 15.25 -17.03
CA VAL A 61 -3.86 16.36 -17.76
C VAL A 61 -3.51 17.54 -16.85
N GLY A 62 -4.41 17.91 -15.92
CA GLY A 62 -4.14 18.98 -14.95
C GLY A 62 -3.01 18.65 -13.97
N LEU A 63 -2.91 17.40 -13.55
CA LEU A 63 -1.84 16.92 -12.66
C LEU A 63 -0.52 16.82 -13.40
N GLU A 64 -0.53 16.31 -14.63
CA GLU A 64 0.65 16.19 -15.50
C GLU A 64 1.28 17.55 -15.80
N ALA A 65 0.45 18.58 -15.98
CA ALA A 65 0.92 19.97 -16.16
C ALA A 65 1.68 20.52 -14.94
N LEU A 66 1.49 19.92 -13.76
CA LEU A 66 2.24 20.23 -12.53
C LEU A 66 3.50 19.36 -12.36
N GLY A 67 3.84 18.56 -13.37
CA GLY A 67 4.98 17.64 -13.34
C GLY A 67 4.71 16.32 -12.62
N TRP A 68 3.46 16.03 -12.36
CA TRP A 68 3.03 14.76 -11.80
C TRP A 68 3.16 13.62 -12.81
N SER A 69 3.46 12.44 -12.33
CA SER A 69 3.35 11.18 -13.07
C SER A 69 2.71 10.11 -12.18
N PRO A 70 1.93 9.19 -12.76
CA PRO A 70 1.31 8.14 -11.97
C PRO A 70 2.35 7.27 -11.26
N PRO A 71 2.04 6.73 -10.08
CA PRO A 71 2.93 5.82 -9.38
C PRO A 71 3.19 4.56 -10.21
N GLU A 72 4.42 4.08 -10.11
CA GLU A 72 4.83 2.82 -10.74
C GLU A 72 4.59 1.67 -9.76
N ARG A 73 3.85 0.65 -10.19
CA ARG A 73 3.76 -0.62 -9.45
C ARG A 73 5.04 -1.41 -9.63
N PHE A 74 5.61 -1.87 -8.53
CA PHE A 74 6.79 -2.72 -8.61
C PHE A 74 6.60 -4.03 -7.85
N ARG A 75 7.40 -4.99 -8.23
CA ARG A 75 7.62 -6.23 -7.52
C ARG A 75 9.08 -6.28 -7.10
N ALA A 76 9.32 -6.68 -5.86
CA ALA A 76 10.64 -6.95 -5.30
C ALA A 76 10.65 -8.29 -4.57
N THR A 77 11.82 -8.68 -4.09
CA THR A 77 12.00 -9.91 -3.32
C THR A 77 12.13 -9.58 -1.84
N ALA A 78 11.35 -10.26 -1.00
CA ALA A 78 11.43 -10.13 0.45
C ALA A 78 12.82 -10.53 0.99
N ALA A 79 13.09 -10.19 2.24
CA ALA A 79 14.37 -10.50 2.90
C ALA A 79 14.70 -12.00 2.97
N ASP A 80 13.70 -12.88 2.82
CA ASP A 80 13.90 -14.33 2.74
C ASP A 80 14.51 -14.82 1.41
N GLY A 81 14.72 -13.91 0.46
CA GLY A 81 15.32 -14.18 -0.85
C GLY A 81 14.41 -14.93 -1.84
N LYS A 82 13.12 -15.12 -1.53
CA LYS A 82 12.21 -15.91 -2.37
C LYS A 82 10.78 -15.37 -2.48
N THR A 83 10.23 -14.78 -1.41
CA THR A 83 8.84 -14.33 -1.39
C THR A 83 8.69 -13.04 -2.17
N PRO A 84 7.76 -12.98 -3.16
CA PRO A 84 7.50 -11.73 -3.85
C PRO A 84 6.74 -10.78 -2.95
N ILE A 85 7.20 -9.54 -2.87
CA ILE A 85 6.51 -8.41 -2.26
C ILE A 85 6.25 -7.35 -3.32
N TYR A 86 5.33 -6.45 -3.03
CA TYR A 86 4.88 -5.47 -4.01
C TYR A 86 4.81 -4.09 -3.36
N GLY A 87 4.92 -3.07 -4.19
CA GLY A 87 4.86 -1.70 -3.74
C GLY A 87 4.47 -0.74 -4.85
N LEU A 88 4.37 0.52 -4.45
CA LEU A 88 4.18 1.68 -5.32
C LEU A 88 5.38 2.61 -5.16
N LEU A 89 5.83 3.18 -6.26
CA LEU A 89 6.93 4.13 -6.34
C LEU A 89 6.44 5.40 -7.03
N TRP A 90 6.49 6.52 -6.34
CA TRP A 90 6.21 7.85 -6.86
C TRP A 90 7.51 8.54 -7.23
N ARG A 91 7.60 9.02 -8.46
CA ARG A 91 8.71 9.88 -8.90
C ARG A 91 8.47 11.30 -8.42
N PRO A 92 9.53 12.05 -8.08
CA PRO A 92 9.40 13.48 -7.80
C PRO A 92 8.73 14.22 -8.94
N HIS A 93 7.92 15.23 -8.64
CA HIS A 93 7.39 16.11 -9.68
C HIS A 93 8.53 16.76 -10.45
N GLY A 94 8.39 16.86 -11.77
CA GLY A 94 9.48 17.34 -12.63
C GLY A 94 10.71 16.41 -12.63
N PHE A 95 10.50 15.12 -12.56
CA PHE A 95 11.54 14.10 -12.50
C PHE A 95 12.61 14.25 -13.58
N ASP A 96 13.88 14.24 -13.16
CA ASP A 96 15.07 14.22 -14.01
C ASP A 96 15.88 12.94 -13.75
N PRO A 97 16.01 12.02 -14.71
CA PRO A 97 16.72 10.76 -14.51
C PRO A 97 18.23 10.90 -14.25
N GLN A 98 18.80 12.09 -14.46
CA GLN A 98 20.22 12.38 -14.18
C GLN A 98 20.47 12.82 -12.74
N ARG A 99 19.42 13.14 -12.00
CA ARG A 99 19.50 13.52 -10.57
C ARG A 99 19.30 12.32 -9.67
N ARG A 100 19.86 12.38 -8.47
CA ARG A 100 19.60 11.41 -7.41
C ARG A 100 18.66 12.01 -6.35
N TYR A 101 17.64 11.25 -5.97
CA TYR A 101 16.59 11.69 -5.06
C TYR A 101 16.60 10.87 -3.78
N PRO A 102 16.56 11.52 -2.61
CA PRO A 102 16.36 10.80 -1.35
C PRO A 102 15.00 10.10 -1.36
N VAL A 103 14.92 8.99 -0.65
CA VAL A 103 13.74 8.15 -0.58
C VAL A 103 12.98 8.42 0.71
N ILE A 104 11.67 8.61 0.61
CA ILE A 104 10.76 8.58 1.76
C ILE A 104 9.87 7.35 1.65
N GLU A 105 9.99 6.46 2.60
CA GLU A 105 9.06 5.36 2.73
C GLU A 105 7.85 5.79 3.56
N HIS A 106 6.66 5.61 2.99
CA HIS A 106 5.40 5.77 3.70
C HIS A 106 4.87 4.41 4.13
N ILE A 107 5.00 4.10 5.42
CA ILE A 107 4.70 2.79 5.97
C ILE A 107 3.40 2.79 6.78
N TYR A 108 2.61 1.76 6.60
CA TYR A 108 1.53 1.37 7.50
C TYR A 108 1.46 -0.16 7.54
N PRO A 109 2.33 -0.82 8.29
CA PRO A 109 2.29 -2.26 8.40
C PRO A 109 1.12 -2.66 9.29
N GLY A 110 0.51 -3.75 8.97
CA GLY A 110 -0.52 -4.29 9.83
C GLY A 110 -1.30 -5.38 9.13
N PRO A 111 -1.78 -6.37 9.91
CA PRO A 111 -2.49 -7.51 9.34
C PRO A 111 -3.85 -7.12 8.74
N GLN A 112 -4.36 -5.93 9.06
CA GLN A 112 -5.66 -5.46 8.57
C GLN A 112 -5.57 -4.51 7.36
N ASN A 113 -4.37 -4.16 6.90
CA ASN A 113 -4.21 -3.15 5.86
C ASN A 113 -3.10 -3.49 4.86
N PHE A 114 -3.11 -2.81 3.72
CA PHE A 114 -2.06 -2.78 2.72
C PHE A 114 -1.90 -1.35 2.17
N ARG A 115 -0.73 -1.01 1.65
CA ARG A 115 -0.42 0.34 1.12
C ARG A 115 -0.20 0.36 -0.38
N ALA A 116 0.19 -0.75 -0.96
CA ALA A 116 0.30 -0.93 -2.41
C ALA A 116 -1.01 -1.46 -3.01
N GLY A 117 -2.11 -0.76 -2.74
CA GLY A 117 -3.45 -1.14 -3.19
C GLY A 117 -3.59 -1.19 -4.71
N PRO A 118 -4.59 -1.93 -5.21
CA PRO A 118 -4.87 -2.04 -6.63
C PRO A 118 -5.54 -0.79 -7.20
N SER A 119 -6.28 -0.04 -6.40
CA SER A 119 -7.12 1.09 -6.83
C SER A 119 -6.41 2.44 -6.75
N PHE A 120 -6.90 3.42 -7.51
CA PHE A 120 -6.56 4.83 -7.36
C PHE A 120 -7.32 5.38 -6.16
N ASN A 121 -6.67 5.38 -5.01
CA ASN A 121 -7.30 5.70 -3.74
C ASN A 121 -6.50 6.75 -2.98
N GLU A 122 -7.16 7.81 -2.53
CA GLU A 122 -6.57 8.91 -1.78
C GLU A 122 -5.83 8.43 -0.51
N MET A 123 -6.38 7.43 0.19
CA MET A 123 -5.75 6.86 1.38
C MET A 123 -4.36 6.26 1.09
N HIS A 124 -4.16 5.74 -0.11
CA HIS A 124 -2.88 5.14 -0.51
C HIS A 124 -1.93 6.16 -1.16
N HIS A 125 -2.47 7.18 -1.78
CA HIS A 125 -1.71 8.11 -2.63
C HIS A 125 -1.41 9.46 -1.96
N GLY A 126 -2.28 9.96 -1.06
CA GLY A 126 -2.23 11.34 -0.59
C GLY A 126 -0.89 11.78 0.00
N GLU A 127 -0.37 11.07 1.01
CA GLU A 127 0.91 11.44 1.61
C GLU A 127 2.12 11.14 0.72
N PRO A 128 2.26 9.96 0.09
CA PRO A 128 3.35 9.71 -0.85
C PRO A 128 3.40 10.73 -2.00
N GLU A 129 2.24 11.14 -2.50
CA GLU A 129 2.13 12.16 -3.54
C GLU A 129 2.65 13.53 -3.05
N ALA A 130 2.33 13.91 -1.81
CA ALA A 130 2.83 15.15 -1.24
C ALA A 130 4.37 15.13 -1.11
N TYR A 131 4.97 14.00 -0.73
CA TYR A 131 6.43 13.87 -0.70
C TYR A 131 7.04 13.94 -2.10
N ALA A 132 6.39 13.34 -3.10
CA ALA A 132 6.82 13.44 -4.49
C ALA A 132 6.78 14.90 -4.99
N ALA A 133 5.75 15.65 -4.64
CA ALA A 133 5.64 17.08 -4.97
C ALA A 133 6.73 17.92 -4.27
N LEU A 134 7.23 17.49 -3.12
CA LEU A 134 8.34 18.14 -2.41
C LEU A 134 9.73 17.75 -2.96
N GLY A 135 9.79 16.86 -3.96
CA GLY A 135 11.03 16.49 -4.62
C GLY A 135 11.72 15.24 -4.07
N PHE A 136 11.01 14.42 -3.29
CA PHE A 136 11.46 13.09 -2.86
C PHE A 136 10.98 12.00 -3.81
N ALA A 137 11.71 10.90 -3.88
CA ALA A 137 11.13 9.64 -4.33
C ALA A 137 10.34 9.06 -3.16
N ALA A 138 9.06 8.76 -3.37
CA ALA A 138 8.25 8.16 -2.31
C ALA A 138 7.97 6.69 -2.63
N VAL A 139 7.98 5.83 -1.61
CA VAL A 139 7.65 4.40 -1.75
C VAL A 139 6.64 3.98 -0.70
N ALA A 140 5.74 3.09 -1.09
CA ALA A 140 4.88 2.34 -0.18
C ALA A 140 5.03 0.85 -0.49
N ILE A 141 5.27 0.04 0.51
CA ILE A 141 5.62 -1.37 0.36
C ILE A 141 4.71 -2.22 1.25
N ASP A 142 4.26 -3.35 0.70
CA ASP A 142 3.56 -4.38 1.44
C ASP A 142 4.52 -5.53 1.71
N GLY A 143 5.18 -5.50 2.86
CA GLY A 143 6.02 -6.59 3.37
C GLY A 143 5.18 -7.79 3.80
N ARG A 144 5.84 -8.91 4.12
CA ARG A 144 5.16 -10.10 4.63
C ARG A 144 4.39 -9.77 5.91
N GLY A 145 3.17 -10.28 6.00
CA GLY A 145 2.24 -10.02 7.10
C GLY A 145 1.13 -9.03 6.76
N THR A 146 1.20 -8.32 5.63
CA THR A 146 0.11 -7.45 5.20
C THR A 146 -1.07 -8.23 4.64
N ALA A 147 -2.26 -7.61 4.67
CA ALA A 147 -3.51 -8.20 4.19
C ALA A 147 -3.57 -8.31 2.66
N GLY A 148 -4.64 -8.93 2.15
CA GLY A 148 -4.97 -8.96 0.72
C GLY A 148 -4.19 -9.97 -0.12
N ARG A 149 -3.41 -10.87 0.54
CA ARG A 149 -2.64 -11.92 -0.13
C ARG A 149 -2.98 -13.31 0.41
N SER A 150 -2.13 -14.30 0.15
CA SER A 150 -2.34 -15.65 0.67
C SER A 150 -2.31 -15.68 2.20
N LYS A 151 -2.99 -16.69 2.78
CA LYS A 151 -2.95 -16.90 4.24
C LYS A 151 -1.52 -17.01 4.78
N ALA A 152 -0.66 -17.77 4.11
CA ALA A 152 0.74 -17.93 4.55
C ALA A 152 1.53 -16.61 4.54
N PHE A 153 1.23 -15.69 3.61
CA PHE A 153 1.82 -14.35 3.58
C PHE A 153 1.31 -13.50 4.75
N HIS A 154 0.01 -13.53 5.00
CA HIS A 154 -0.66 -12.78 6.06
C HIS A 154 -0.25 -13.28 7.46
N ASP A 155 -0.19 -14.60 7.65
CA ASP A 155 0.15 -15.22 8.94
C ASP A 155 1.56 -14.86 9.44
N HIS A 156 2.41 -14.29 8.58
CA HIS A 156 3.76 -13.86 8.97
C HIS A 156 3.77 -12.78 10.06
N SER A 157 2.72 -11.98 10.16
CA SER A 157 2.56 -10.98 11.23
C SER A 157 1.86 -11.52 12.47
N TYR A 158 1.22 -12.70 12.38
CA TYR A 158 0.42 -13.22 13.47
C TYR A 158 1.29 -13.70 14.62
N GLY A 159 1.07 -13.13 15.80
CA GLY A 159 1.91 -13.39 16.98
C GLY A 159 3.25 -12.65 16.97
N ASP A 160 3.59 -11.88 15.94
CA ASP A 160 4.85 -11.13 15.82
C ASP A 160 4.64 -9.70 15.28
N LEU A 161 3.73 -8.96 15.90
CA LEU A 161 3.50 -7.55 15.55
C LEU A 161 4.71 -6.67 15.91
N GLY A 162 5.55 -7.12 16.83
CA GLY A 162 6.81 -6.46 17.17
C GLY A 162 7.78 -6.34 15.99
N ASN A 163 7.65 -7.18 14.96
CA ASN A 163 8.45 -7.10 13.74
C ASN A 163 8.05 -5.92 12.82
N ALA A 164 7.01 -5.18 13.18
CA ALA A 164 6.59 -3.95 12.50
C ALA A 164 6.40 -4.13 10.97
N GLY A 165 5.74 -5.22 10.57
CA GLY A 165 5.43 -5.50 9.17
C GLY A 165 6.64 -5.97 8.35
N ALA A 166 7.58 -6.69 8.98
CA ALA A 166 8.79 -7.19 8.33
C ALA A 166 9.63 -6.06 7.71
N LEU A 167 10.13 -5.14 8.52
CA LEU A 167 11.01 -4.05 8.09
C LEU A 167 12.20 -4.52 7.24
N ASP A 168 12.68 -5.75 7.47
CA ASP A 168 13.71 -6.37 6.64
C ASP A 168 13.29 -6.52 5.17
N ASP A 169 12.01 -6.83 4.93
CA ASP A 169 11.46 -6.93 3.58
C ASP A 169 11.44 -5.56 2.88
N HIS A 170 11.09 -4.51 3.63
CA HIS A 170 11.08 -3.13 3.14
C HIS A 170 12.48 -2.68 2.77
N ILE A 171 13.47 -2.94 3.61
CA ILE A 171 14.88 -2.66 3.33
C ILE A 171 15.37 -3.42 2.09
N ALA A 172 15.03 -4.71 1.97
CA ALA A 172 15.37 -5.53 0.82
C ALA A 172 14.78 -4.96 -0.47
N ALA A 173 13.51 -4.57 -0.44
CA ALA A 173 12.84 -3.96 -1.59
C ALA A 173 13.46 -2.63 -2.00
N ILE A 174 13.74 -1.71 -1.06
CA ILE A 174 14.34 -0.41 -1.38
C ILE A 174 15.75 -0.59 -1.94
N ARG A 175 16.53 -1.53 -1.43
CA ARG A 175 17.85 -1.86 -1.97
C ARG A 175 17.76 -2.43 -3.39
N GLU A 176 16.80 -3.32 -3.65
CA GLU A 176 16.56 -3.86 -5.00
C GLU A 176 16.14 -2.75 -5.97
N LEU A 177 15.25 -1.84 -5.54
CA LEU A 177 14.87 -0.67 -6.32
C LEU A 177 16.07 0.24 -6.64
N GLY A 178 16.98 0.47 -5.68
CA GLY A 178 18.20 1.25 -5.90
C GLY A 178 19.15 0.62 -6.92
N GLN A 179 19.18 -0.72 -7.03
CA GLN A 179 19.92 -1.41 -8.09
C GLN A 179 19.24 -1.26 -9.46
N ARG A 180 17.90 -1.24 -9.47
CA ARG A 180 17.09 -1.10 -10.69
C ARG A 180 17.06 0.34 -11.21
N TYR A 181 17.04 1.31 -10.29
CA TYR A 181 16.90 2.73 -10.55
C TYR A 181 18.06 3.54 -9.95
N PRO A 182 19.14 3.83 -10.71
CA PRO A 182 20.32 4.55 -10.19
C PRO A 182 20.02 5.96 -9.66
N TRP A 183 18.87 6.53 -10.01
CA TRP A 183 18.40 7.82 -9.53
C TRP A 183 17.82 7.77 -8.10
N LEU A 184 17.52 6.59 -7.56
CA LEU A 184 17.15 6.42 -6.14
C LEU A 184 18.40 6.51 -5.26
N ASP A 185 18.41 7.42 -4.30
CA ASP A 185 19.49 7.55 -3.34
C ASP A 185 19.22 6.72 -2.07
N THR A 186 19.58 5.46 -2.10
CA THR A 186 19.38 4.52 -0.99
C THR A 186 20.30 4.75 0.21
N GLU A 187 21.22 5.72 0.13
CA GLU A 187 22.00 6.20 1.28
C GLU A 187 21.25 7.28 2.08
N ARG A 188 20.19 7.85 1.51
CA ARG A 188 19.34 8.85 2.14
C ARG A 188 17.89 8.39 2.17
N VAL A 189 17.60 7.43 3.05
CA VAL A 189 16.26 6.89 3.23
C VAL A 189 15.65 7.42 4.52
N GLY A 190 14.49 8.05 4.40
CA GLY A 190 13.62 8.41 5.52
C GLY A 190 12.39 7.52 5.55
N ILE A 191 11.71 7.47 6.69
CA ILE A 191 10.48 6.70 6.88
C ILE A 191 9.45 7.52 7.64
N THR A 192 8.19 7.37 7.26
CA THR A 192 7.07 8.04 7.93
C THR A 192 5.87 7.13 8.01
N GLY A 193 5.07 7.30 9.04
CA GLY A 193 3.81 6.59 9.19
C GLY A 193 3.04 7.01 10.43
N GLN A 194 1.76 6.70 10.40
CA GLN A 194 0.82 7.00 11.48
C GLN A 194 0.33 5.71 12.14
N SER A 195 -0.02 5.76 13.43
CA SER A 195 -0.54 4.61 14.18
C SER A 195 0.43 3.42 14.12
N ALA A 196 0.05 2.27 13.61
CA ALA A 196 0.97 1.15 13.37
C ALA A 196 2.16 1.56 12.49
N GLY A 197 1.98 2.49 11.55
CA GLY A 197 3.05 3.08 10.78
C GLY A 197 3.98 3.96 11.62
N GLY A 198 3.44 4.69 12.59
CA GLY A 198 4.22 5.47 13.55
C GLY A 198 5.09 4.58 14.45
N PHE A 199 4.54 3.46 14.91
CA PHE A 199 5.30 2.44 15.61
C PHE A 199 6.44 1.90 14.74
N ALA A 200 6.14 1.50 13.50
CA ALA A 200 7.12 0.97 12.57
C ALA A 200 8.22 2.00 12.22
N ALA A 201 7.84 3.25 12.00
CA ALA A 201 8.80 4.32 11.70
C ALA A 201 9.79 4.56 12.85
N ALA A 202 9.30 4.61 14.09
CA ALA A 202 10.16 4.71 15.27
C ALA A 202 11.09 3.49 15.41
N ARG A 203 10.53 2.29 15.27
CA ARG A 203 11.31 1.05 15.32
C ARG A 203 12.37 0.97 14.22
N ALA A 204 12.05 1.45 13.02
CA ALA A 204 12.97 1.42 11.88
C ALA A 204 14.28 2.18 12.17
N VAL A 205 14.21 3.40 12.69
CA VAL A 205 15.41 4.19 12.99
C VAL A 205 16.16 3.67 14.22
N LEU A 206 15.47 3.03 15.16
CA LEU A 206 16.12 2.43 16.33
C LEU A 206 16.84 1.12 15.98
N ARG A 207 16.24 0.29 15.11
CA ARG A 207 16.76 -1.02 14.77
C ARG A 207 17.73 -1.01 13.58
N TYR A 208 17.52 -0.10 12.63
CA TYR A 208 18.28 -0.01 11.38
C TYR A 208 18.80 1.42 11.11
N PRO A 209 19.53 2.05 12.06
CA PRO A 209 20.01 3.42 11.93
C PRO A 209 21.00 3.61 10.77
N GLU A 210 21.67 2.50 10.36
CA GLU A 210 22.55 2.48 9.20
C GLU A 210 21.80 2.60 7.88
N PHE A 211 20.50 2.28 7.85
CA PHE A 211 19.66 2.38 6.66
C PHE A 211 18.71 3.58 6.71
N TYR A 212 17.86 3.67 7.72
CA TYR A 212 16.93 4.79 7.89
C TYR A 212 17.61 5.95 8.62
N LYS A 213 17.68 7.11 7.95
CA LYS A 213 18.40 8.29 8.46
C LYS A 213 17.50 9.23 9.25
N VAL A 214 16.19 9.18 9.00
CA VAL A 214 15.19 10.02 9.65
C VAL A 214 13.87 9.29 9.71
N ALA A 215 13.09 9.51 10.78
CA ALA A 215 11.73 9.03 10.91
C ALA A 215 10.79 10.14 11.35
N VAL A 216 9.57 10.10 10.82
CA VAL A 216 8.42 10.84 11.34
C VAL A 216 7.40 9.81 11.84
N ALA A 217 7.29 9.70 13.16
CA ALA A 217 6.39 8.74 13.81
C ALA A 217 5.18 9.49 14.39
N VAL A 218 4.02 9.28 13.77
CA VAL A 218 2.78 9.96 14.17
C VAL A 218 1.88 8.99 14.93
N SER A 219 1.54 9.31 16.19
CA SER A 219 0.58 8.57 17.02
C SER A 219 0.84 7.05 17.06
N GLY A 220 2.11 6.65 17.16
CA GLY A 220 2.49 5.23 17.16
C GLY A 220 2.03 4.50 18.42
N ASN A 221 1.56 3.27 18.28
CA ASN A 221 1.19 2.38 19.37
C ASN A 221 2.45 1.69 19.96
N HIS A 222 3.31 2.47 20.60
CA HIS A 222 4.62 2.01 21.07
C HIS A 222 4.54 1.04 22.26
N ASP A 223 3.43 1.02 22.98
CA ASP A 223 3.13 0.04 24.02
C ASP A 223 1.80 -0.64 23.73
N ASN A 224 1.86 -1.87 23.23
CA ASN A 224 0.69 -2.65 22.91
C ASN A 224 -0.01 -3.24 24.16
N GLY A 225 0.62 -3.17 25.33
CA GLY A 225 0.00 -3.56 26.60
C GLY A 225 -1.09 -2.60 27.06
N VAL A 226 -1.02 -1.33 26.61
CA VAL A 226 -2.02 -0.28 26.92
C VAL A 226 -2.81 0.18 25.69
N ASN A 227 -2.54 -0.41 24.53
CA ASN A 227 -3.29 -0.13 23.31
C ASN A 227 -4.63 -0.89 23.30
N LEU A 228 -5.46 -0.64 22.28
CA LEU A 228 -6.77 -1.28 22.09
C LEU A 228 -6.71 -2.80 22.33
N THR A 229 -7.21 -3.26 23.48
CA THR A 229 -7.14 -4.67 23.91
C THR A 229 -7.72 -5.62 22.85
N MET A 230 -8.88 -5.29 22.28
CA MET A 230 -9.50 -6.09 21.22
C MET A 230 -8.60 -6.31 20.02
N TRP A 231 -7.88 -5.28 19.57
CA TRP A 231 -6.96 -5.38 18.43
C TRP A 231 -5.73 -6.21 18.81
N ALA A 232 -5.16 -5.95 19.99
CA ALA A 232 -4.01 -6.69 20.49
C ALA A 232 -4.34 -8.19 20.66
N GLU A 233 -5.46 -8.53 21.29
CA GLU A 233 -5.90 -9.92 21.48
C GLU A 233 -6.14 -10.63 20.15
N HIS A 234 -6.71 -9.95 19.16
CA HIS A 234 -6.98 -10.54 17.86
C HIS A 234 -5.71 -10.96 17.11
N TYR A 235 -4.64 -10.17 17.21
CA TYR A 235 -3.43 -10.38 16.41
C TYR A 235 -2.25 -10.95 17.20
N PHE A 236 -2.21 -10.82 18.53
CA PHE A 236 -1.15 -11.39 19.37
C PHE A 236 -1.46 -12.79 19.91
N ALA A 237 -2.64 -13.35 19.64
CA ALA A 237 -3.08 -14.62 20.20
C ALA A 237 -2.87 -14.70 21.72
N ILE A 238 -3.90 -14.29 22.48
CA ILE A 238 -4.01 -14.38 23.94
C ILE A 238 -2.81 -13.79 24.72
N LEU A 239 -3.10 -12.90 25.61
CA LEU A 239 -2.30 -12.13 26.57
C LEU A 239 -1.12 -12.82 27.30
N ALA A 240 -0.74 -14.03 26.93
CA ALA A 240 0.41 -14.73 27.51
C ALA A 240 1.75 -14.22 26.98
N ALA A 241 1.76 -13.46 25.90
CA ALA A 241 2.94 -12.80 25.38
C ALA A 241 2.80 -11.29 25.61
N ASN A 242 2.95 -10.83 26.84
CA ASN A 242 3.38 -9.47 27.13
C ASN A 242 4.74 -9.28 26.47
N ALA A 243 4.76 -9.11 25.17
CA ALA A 243 5.90 -8.58 24.50
C ALA A 243 5.96 -7.10 24.82
N VAL A 244 6.42 -6.77 25.99
CA VAL A 244 7.15 -5.54 26.22
C VAL A 244 8.26 -5.58 25.20
N ILE A 245 8.27 -4.62 24.32
CA ILE A 245 9.35 -4.46 23.34
C ILE A 245 10.54 -3.98 24.14
N ASP A 246 11.47 -4.89 24.43
CA ASP A 246 12.81 -4.55 24.90
C ASP A 246 13.61 -3.87 23.77
#